data_96c0a151161bfe24bebd10d53e49cf9a
#
_entry.id   96c0a151161bfe24bebd10d53e49cf9a
#
_cell.length_a   1.000
_cell.length_b   1.000
_cell.length_c   1.000
_cell.angle_alpha   90.00
_cell.angle_beta   90.00
_cell.angle_gamma   90.00
#
_symmetry.space_group_name_H-M   'P 1'
#
loop_
_entity.id
_entity.type
_entity.pdbx_description
1 polymer ?
#
loop_
_entity_poly.entity_id
_entity_poly.type
_entity_poly.pdbx_seq_one_letter_code
_entity_poly.pdbx_strand_id
1 'polypeptide(L)'
;AAPLSVHLVEGGPAHQFLTTNGLKAVLPAGTTILGMNVHEGECVVDFSAEFMATADEIHERLILDALTFSLTEFATIDSVTIWVQGRPLTKMTHGTPVDAVLTRERGVNSSASAKGTGAAVTIYLRLDSLAGGSLLVPLTRPVASAADLATAALEQLIGGPGGDSGLEAVVPATTRVEKLSIEGTMAVVDFSSDLAGVGNLDVAVAAIILTLTELPNINRVKLTIGGQVIQLPDGRILSEPMFRPESTNPLAL
;
A
#
# COMPACT_ATOMS: atom_id res chain seq x y z
N ALA A 1 17.67 -5.14 9.74
CA ALA A 1 17.19 -3.88 9.12
C ALA A 1 17.94 -3.48 7.83
N ALA A 2 18.87 -4.26 7.33
CA ALA A 2 19.70 -3.85 6.18
C ALA A 2 19.17 -4.16 4.77
N PRO A 3 18.09 -4.91 4.52
CA PRO A 3 17.84 -5.35 3.16
C PRO A 3 16.80 -4.57 2.35
N LEU A 4 15.91 -3.78 2.96
CA LEU A 4 14.74 -3.26 2.23
C LEU A 4 15.11 -2.29 1.11
N SER A 5 16.01 -1.34 1.39
CA SER A 5 16.41 -0.34 0.40
C SER A 5 17.26 -0.91 -0.74
N VAL A 6 18.03 -1.96 -0.46
CA VAL A 6 18.84 -2.65 -1.49
C VAL A 6 17.94 -3.33 -2.54
N HIS A 7 16.72 -3.73 -2.16
CA HIS A 7 15.75 -4.31 -3.09
C HIS A 7 15.08 -3.28 -3.99
N LEU A 8 15.06 -2.01 -3.60
CA LEU A 8 14.46 -0.93 -4.38
C LEU A 8 15.44 -0.28 -5.38
N VAL A 9 16.75 -0.62 -5.32
CA VAL A 9 17.79 -0.03 -6.19
C VAL A 9 17.83 -0.76 -7.54
N GLU A 10 17.90 0.01 -8.61
CA GLU A 10 18.10 -0.52 -9.96
C GLU A 10 19.41 -1.33 -10.05
N GLY A 11 19.32 -2.57 -10.58
CA GLY A 11 20.45 -3.50 -10.61
C GLY A 11 20.78 -4.19 -9.27
N GLY A 12 20.01 -3.93 -8.23
CA GLY A 12 20.18 -4.55 -6.92
C GLY A 12 19.74 -6.04 -6.87
N PRO A 13 19.80 -6.68 -5.69
CA PRO A 13 19.51 -8.12 -5.51
C PRO A 13 18.13 -8.56 -5.97
N ALA A 14 17.12 -7.69 -5.91
CA ALA A 14 15.77 -7.98 -6.37
C ALA A 14 15.54 -7.75 -7.86
N HIS A 15 16.54 -7.28 -8.61
CA HIS A 15 16.39 -6.89 -10.01
C HIS A 15 15.76 -8.00 -10.88
N GLN A 16 16.24 -9.23 -10.73
CA GLN A 16 15.70 -10.37 -11.48
C GLN A 16 14.25 -10.65 -11.11
N PHE A 17 13.91 -10.64 -9.82
CA PHE A 17 12.53 -10.83 -9.34
C PHE A 17 11.61 -9.74 -9.90
N LEU A 18 11.99 -8.48 -9.75
CA LEU A 18 11.21 -7.34 -10.24
C LEU A 18 10.95 -7.45 -11.73
N THR A 19 12.00 -7.66 -12.53
CA THR A 19 11.90 -7.76 -14.00
C THR A 19 11.03 -8.95 -14.43
N THR A 20 11.18 -10.11 -13.78
CA THR A 20 10.37 -11.30 -14.06
C THR A 20 8.88 -11.06 -13.80
N ASN A 21 8.55 -10.26 -12.80
CA ASN A 21 7.17 -9.90 -12.44
C ASN A 21 6.65 -8.65 -13.18
N GLY A 22 7.40 -8.07 -14.12
CA GLY A 22 7.01 -6.85 -14.82
C GLY A 22 7.15 -5.57 -13.98
N LEU A 23 7.86 -5.65 -12.86
CA LEU A 23 8.11 -4.52 -11.96
C LEU A 23 9.48 -3.89 -12.25
N LYS A 24 9.66 -2.65 -11.80
CA LYS A 24 10.93 -1.91 -11.89
C LYS A 24 11.35 -1.44 -10.50
N ALA A 25 12.66 -1.43 -10.27
CA ALA A 25 13.23 -0.73 -9.12
C ALA A 25 13.01 0.79 -9.29
N VAL A 26 12.74 1.46 -8.17
CA VAL A 26 12.44 2.91 -8.16
C VAL A 26 13.64 3.76 -7.80
N LEU A 27 14.59 3.24 -7.03
CA LEU A 27 15.80 3.99 -6.66
C LEU A 27 16.81 3.97 -7.82
N PRO A 28 17.42 5.13 -8.14
CA PRO A 28 18.44 5.22 -9.18
C PRO A 28 19.59 4.24 -8.98
N ALA A 29 20.17 3.75 -10.08
CA ALA A 29 21.32 2.86 -10.04
C ALA A 29 22.49 3.47 -9.24
N GLY A 30 23.17 2.65 -8.47
CA GLY A 30 24.28 3.07 -7.62
C GLY A 30 23.88 3.76 -6.30
N THR A 31 22.58 4.01 -6.06
CA THR A 31 22.11 4.53 -4.78
C THR A 31 22.53 3.60 -3.64
N THR A 32 23.17 4.16 -2.63
CA THR A 32 23.55 3.44 -1.41
C THR A 32 23.02 4.15 -0.17
N ILE A 33 22.76 3.41 0.90
CA ILE A 33 22.44 3.96 2.21
C ILE A 33 23.74 4.23 2.94
N LEU A 34 23.96 5.48 3.31
CA LEU A 34 25.11 5.94 4.11
C LEU A 34 24.84 5.77 5.61
N GLY A 35 23.57 5.87 6.00
CA GLY A 35 23.13 5.69 7.38
C GLY A 35 21.63 5.52 7.50
N MET A 36 21.21 4.84 8.55
CA MET A 36 19.80 4.70 8.92
C MET A 36 19.67 4.68 10.43
N ASN A 37 18.76 5.47 10.96
CA ASN A 37 18.46 5.51 12.38
C ASN A 37 16.95 5.54 12.60
N VAL A 38 16.46 4.77 13.57
CA VAL A 38 15.04 4.77 13.99
C VAL A 38 14.99 5.20 15.45
N HIS A 39 14.26 6.27 15.71
CA HIS A 39 14.08 6.81 17.04
C HIS A 39 12.64 7.33 17.19
N GLU A 40 11.93 6.89 18.24
CA GLU A 40 10.54 7.32 18.53
C GLU A 40 9.59 7.25 17.33
N GLY A 41 9.68 6.18 16.51
CA GLY A 41 8.82 6.00 15.35
C GLY A 41 9.29 6.74 14.09
N GLU A 42 10.29 7.61 14.16
CA GLU A 42 10.88 8.28 13.00
C GLU A 42 12.08 7.50 12.46
N CYS A 43 12.07 7.20 11.16
CA CYS A 43 13.20 6.63 10.44
C CYS A 43 13.91 7.70 9.62
N VAL A 44 15.12 8.07 10.02
CA VAL A 44 16.01 8.94 9.24
C VAL A 44 16.90 8.08 8.36
N VAL A 45 16.82 8.26 7.03
CA VAL A 45 17.66 7.53 6.06
C VAL A 45 18.52 8.50 5.30
N ASP A 46 19.85 8.28 5.33
CA ASP A 46 20.84 9.08 4.58
C ASP A 46 21.32 8.29 3.35
N PHE A 47 21.13 8.88 2.19
CA PHE A 47 21.50 8.29 0.90
C PHE A 47 22.75 8.95 0.30
N SER A 48 23.41 8.20 -0.57
CA SER A 48 24.48 8.72 -1.41
C SER A 48 23.94 9.68 -2.48
N ALA A 49 24.85 10.43 -3.14
CA ALA A 49 24.49 11.44 -4.14
C ALA A 49 23.70 10.87 -5.34
N GLU A 50 23.91 9.60 -5.67
CA GLU A 50 23.24 8.88 -6.77
C GLU A 50 21.73 8.85 -6.59
N PHE A 51 21.22 8.95 -5.35
CA PHE A 51 19.79 9.09 -5.05
C PHE A 51 19.11 10.21 -5.82
N MET A 52 19.86 11.27 -6.13
CA MET A 52 19.39 12.46 -6.85
C MET A 52 19.40 12.29 -8.39
N ALA A 53 19.85 11.15 -8.93
CA ALA A 53 19.90 10.87 -10.38
C ALA A 53 18.54 10.39 -10.91
N THR A 54 17.50 11.19 -10.69
CA THR A 54 16.12 10.90 -11.07
C THR A 54 15.83 11.28 -12.52
N ALA A 55 14.88 10.60 -13.16
CA ALA A 55 14.53 10.81 -14.56
C ALA A 55 13.64 12.04 -14.77
N ASP A 56 12.63 12.19 -13.92
CA ASP A 56 11.60 13.24 -13.98
C ASP A 56 10.86 13.39 -12.65
N GLU A 57 9.91 14.31 -12.58
CA GLU A 57 9.10 14.56 -11.38
C GLU A 57 8.19 13.37 -11.01
N ILE A 58 7.75 12.58 -11.99
CA ILE A 58 6.93 11.37 -11.73
C ILE A 58 7.78 10.33 -11.01
N HIS A 59 9.01 10.10 -11.51
CA HIS A 59 9.96 9.19 -10.88
C HIS A 59 10.30 9.62 -9.44
N GLU A 60 10.50 10.92 -9.20
CA GLU A 60 10.74 11.46 -7.87
C GLU A 60 9.59 11.16 -6.89
N ARG A 61 8.35 11.33 -7.33
CA ARG A 61 7.17 11.00 -6.51
C ARG A 61 7.11 9.50 -6.20
N LEU A 62 7.35 8.64 -7.18
CA LEU A 62 7.38 7.21 -6.98
C LEU A 62 8.45 6.77 -5.98
N ILE A 63 9.63 7.41 -5.98
CA ILE A 63 10.69 7.17 -5.00
C ILE A 63 10.19 7.51 -3.58
N LEU A 64 9.61 8.70 -3.40
CA LEU A 64 9.12 9.15 -2.09
C LEU A 64 7.99 8.23 -1.58
N ASP A 65 7.06 7.84 -2.46
CA ASP A 65 5.98 6.93 -2.11
C ASP A 65 6.53 5.55 -1.73
N ALA A 66 7.42 4.98 -2.54
CA ALA A 66 8.00 3.67 -2.27
C ALA A 66 8.78 3.64 -0.96
N LEU A 67 9.60 4.65 -0.66
CA LEU A 67 10.34 4.75 0.60
C LEU A 67 9.39 4.89 1.79
N THR A 68 8.41 5.78 1.69
CA THR A 68 7.44 6.00 2.76
C THR A 68 6.69 4.71 3.09
N PHE A 69 6.06 4.10 2.09
CA PHE A 69 5.23 2.92 2.31
C PHE A 69 6.04 1.67 2.66
N SER A 70 7.25 1.50 2.11
CA SER A 70 8.10 0.36 2.46
C SER A 70 8.67 0.44 3.87
N LEU A 71 9.05 1.63 4.33
CA LEU A 71 9.64 1.79 5.67
C LEU A 71 8.56 1.81 6.75
N THR A 72 7.42 2.46 6.52
CA THR A 72 6.30 2.48 7.47
C THR A 72 5.49 1.18 7.50
N GLU A 73 5.85 0.16 6.73
CA GLU A 73 5.32 -1.20 6.89
C GLU A 73 5.87 -1.89 8.15
N PHE A 74 7.03 -1.44 8.64
CA PHE A 74 7.54 -1.91 9.93
C PHE A 74 6.78 -1.25 11.08
N ALA A 75 6.21 -2.04 11.99
CA ALA A 75 5.42 -1.57 13.13
C ALA A 75 6.15 -0.59 14.07
N THR A 76 7.47 -0.46 13.94
CA THR A 76 8.31 0.46 14.72
C THR A 76 8.60 1.78 14.00
N ILE A 77 8.06 1.99 12.78
CA ILE A 77 8.31 3.18 11.96
C ILE A 77 6.97 3.79 11.55
N ASP A 78 6.71 4.99 12.04
CA ASP A 78 5.50 5.77 11.72
C ASP A 78 5.77 6.80 10.62
N SER A 79 7.04 7.22 10.50
CA SER A 79 7.43 8.30 9.59
C SER A 79 8.86 8.15 9.08
N VAL A 80 9.16 8.84 7.97
CA VAL A 80 10.44 8.79 7.28
C VAL A 80 10.97 10.19 7.01
N THR A 81 12.21 10.44 7.34
CA THR A 81 12.97 11.66 6.98
C THR A 81 14.11 11.27 6.05
N ILE A 82 14.24 11.96 4.92
CA ILE A 82 15.25 11.67 3.90
C ILE A 82 16.41 12.67 4.01
N TRP A 83 17.60 12.14 4.06
CA TRP A 83 18.84 12.88 3.97
C TRP A 83 19.63 12.44 2.74
N VAL A 84 20.47 13.33 2.22
CA VAL A 84 21.43 13.02 1.14
C VAL A 84 22.78 13.60 1.55
N GLN A 85 23.79 12.72 1.62
CA GLN A 85 25.15 13.08 2.04
C GLN A 85 25.20 13.88 3.35
N GLY A 86 24.48 13.41 4.35
CA GLY A 86 24.44 13.99 5.70
C GLY A 86 23.63 15.28 5.81
N ARG A 87 22.80 15.62 4.81
CA ARG A 87 21.97 16.84 4.81
C ARG A 87 20.49 16.49 4.59
N PRO A 88 19.57 17.10 5.36
CA PRO A 88 18.14 16.94 5.12
C PRO A 88 17.77 17.34 3.70
N LEU A 89 16.99 16.50 3.03
CA LEU A 89 16.50 16.76 1.68
C LEU A 89 15.18 17.53 1.76
N THR A 90 15.13 18.70 1.11
CA THR A 90 13.91 19.52 1.05
C THR A 90 13.30 19.58 -0.35
N LYS A 91 14.05 19.18 -1.37
CA LYS A 91 13.63 19.20 -2.77
C LYS A 91 14.44 18.22 -3.59
N MET A 92 13.80 17.50 -4.48
CA MET A 92 14.43 16.60 -5.45
C MET A 92 14.95 17.37 -6.68
N THR A 93 15.69 16.69 -7.54
CA THR A 93 16.39 17.25 -8.72
C THR A 93 15.44 17.95 -9.69
N HIS A 94 14.28 17.34 -10.00
CA HIS A 94 13.29 17.88 -10.94
C HIS A 94 12.24 18.77 -10.27
N GLY A 95 12.41 19.06 -8.99
CA GLY A 95 11.61 20.06 -8.32
C GLY A 95 10.55 19.54 -7.37
N THR A 96 10.39 18.22 -7.24
CA THR A 96 9.45 17.66 -6.27
C THR A 96 9.82 18.11 -4.86
N PRO A 97 8.92 18.78 -4.13
CA PRO A 97 9.19 19.15 -2.75
C PRO A 97 9.19 17.89 -1.87
N VAL A 98 10.08 17.86 -0.89
CA VAL A 98 10.16 16.80 0.10
C VAL A 98 9.75 17.38 1.45
N ASP A 99 8.65 16.87 2.01
CA ASP A 99 8.21 17.25 3.35
C ASP A 99 9.29 16.87 4.37
N ALA A 100 9.43 17.67 5.42
CA ALA A 100 10.44 17.42 6.46
C ALA A 100 10.29 16.00 7.06
N VAL A 101 9.04 15.53 7.15
CA VAL A 101 8.68 14.20 7.62
C VAL A 101 7.63 13.59 6.66
N LEU A 102 7.91 12.43 6.12
CA LEU A 102 7.02 11.70 5.21
C LEU A 102 6.22 10.68 6.01
N THR A 103 4.90 10.69 5.86
CA THR A 103 3.97 9.74 6.49
C THR A 103 3.06 9.10 5.44
N ARG A 104 2.36 8.04 5.80
CA ARG A 104 1.38 7.38 4.91
C ARG A 104 0.22 8.30 4.50
N GLU A 105 -0.02 9.39 5.23
CA GLU A 105 -1.03 10.40 4.88
C GLU A 105 -0.79 11.09 3.53
N ARG A 106 0.46 11.07 3.03
CA ARG A 106 0.77 11.57 1.69
C ARG A 106 0.06 10.78 0.58
N GLY A 107 -0.38 9.56 0.86
CA GLY A 107 -0.93 8.63 -0.12
C GLY A 107 0.15 7.99 -1.01
N VAL A 108 -0.26 7.00 -1.79
CA VAL A 108 0.60 6.25 -2.70
C VAL A 108 -0.10 6.08 -4.04
N ASN A 109 0.68 6.11 -5.14
CA ASN A 109 0.17 5.96 -6.51
C ASN A 109 -1.01 6.91 -6.84
N SER A 110 -1.12 8.01 -6.08
CA SER A 110 -2.20 8.99 -6.27
C SER A 110 -1.97 9.82 -7.53
N SER A 111 -3.01 10.09 -8.29
CA SER A 111 -2.94 11.10 -9.35
C SER A 111 -2.61 12.47 -8.75
N ALA A 112 -1.93 13.33 -9.49
CA ALA A 112 -1.59 14.70 -9.05
C ALA A 112 -2.81 15.51 -8.56
N SER A 113 -4.01 15.14 -8.98
CA SER A 113 -5.28 15.73 -8.54
C SER A 113 -5.69 15.36 -7.11
N ALA A 114 -5.11 14.32 -6.50
CA ALA A 114 -5.45 13.89 -5.13
C ALA A 114 -4.88 14.80 -4.04
N LYS A 115 -3.99 15.74 -4.36
CA LYS A 115 -3.38 16.70 -3.43
C LYS A 115 -4.29 17.90 -3.07
N GLY A 116 -5.59 17.78 -3.20
CA GLY A 116 -6.53 18.88 -2.95
C GLY A 116 -7.57 18.57 -1.90
N THR A 117 -7.43 19.13 -0.72
CA THR A 117 -8.53 19.61 0.16
C THR A 117 -9.59 18.61 0.63
N GLY A 118 -9.34 17.30 0.71
CA GLY A 118 -10.36 16.35 1.12
C GLY A 118 -9.75 15.16 1.86
N ALA A 119 -10.60 14.35 2.46
CA ALA A 119 -10.23 13.05 2.96
C ALA A 119 -9.79 12.14 1.79
N ALA A 120 -8.90 11.20 2.08
CA ALA A 120 -8.46 10.19 1.13
C ALA A 120 -8.48 8.81 1.78
N VAL A 121 -8.62 7.78 0.97
CA VAL A 121 -8.54 6.38 1.39
C VAL A 121 -7.56 5.64 0.51
N THR A 122 -6.82 4.70 1.08
CA THR A 122 -5.94 3.80 0.33
C THR A 122 -6.62 2.45 0.19
N ILE A 123 -6.80 2.01 -1.05
CA ILE A 123 -7.39 0.72 -1.41
C ILE A 123 -6.33 -0.17 -2.02
N TYR A 124 -6.52 -1.49 -1.95
CA TYR A 124 -5.60 -2.47 -2.51
C TYR A 124 -6.23 -3.16 -3.71
N LEU A 125 -5.64 -2.99 -4.87
CA LEU A 125 -6.09 -3.58 -6.13
C LEU A 125 -5.10 -4.65 -6.62
N ARG A 126 -5.52 -5.48 -7.56
CA ARG A 126 -4.71 -6.56 -8.09
C ARG A 126 -3.90 -6.10 -9.31
N LEU A 127 -2.64 -6.48 -9.33
CA LEU A 127 -1.78 -6.47 -10.51
C LEU A 127 -1.44 -7.91 -10.86
N ASP A 128 -1.80 -8.37 -12.05
CA ASP A 128 -1.38 -9.67 -12.52
C ASP A 128 0.09 -9.63 -12.94
N SER A 129 0.89 -10.49 -12.33
CA SER A 129 2.31 -10.57 -12.57
C SER A 129 2.61 -11.30 -13.88
N LEU A 130 3.65 -10.86 -14.61
CA LEU A 130 4.15 -11.55 -15.82
C LEU A 130 4.65 -12.97 -15.54
N ALA A 131 5.10 -13.25 -14.31
CA ALA A 131 5.54 -14.58 -13.89
C ALA A 131 4.39 -15.51 -13.50
N GLY A 132 3.16 -15.01 -13.53
CA GLY A 132 1.97 -15.67 -12.96
C GLY A 132 1.77 -15.32 -11.48
N GLY A 133 0.54 -15.42 -11.02
CA GLY A 133 0.14 -14.96 -9.69
C GLY A 133 -0.31 -13.50 -9.68
N SER A 134 -0.70 -13.01 -8.52
CA SER A 134 -1.25 -11.67 -8.36
C SER A 134 -0.55 -10.93 -7.23
N LEU A 135 -0.30 -9.64 -7.45
CA LEU A 135 0.22 -8.71 -6.45
C LEU A 135 -0.89 -7.75 -6.03
N LEU A 136 -0.94 -7.40 -4.75
CA LEU A 136 -1.80 -6.33 -4.24
C LEU A 136 -1.02 -5.03 -4.25
N VAL A 137 -1.57 -4.02 -4.93
CA VAL A 137 -0.95 -2.71 -5.13
C VAL A 137 -1.81 -1.66 -4.45
N PRO A 138 -1.27 -0.87 -3.53
CA PRO A 138 -2.00 0.22 -2.89
C PRO A 138 -2.22 1.38 -3.87
N LEU A 139 -3.41 1.99 -3.80
CA LEU A 139 -3.81 3.16 -4.57
C LEU A 139 -4.59 4.11 -3.67
N THR A 140 -4.10 5.33 -3.49
CA THR A 140 -4.79 6.35 -2.70
C THR A 140 -5.73 7.17 -3.58
N ARG A 141 -6.97 7.32 -3.14
CA ARG A 141 -8.02 8.10 -3.81
C ARG A 141 -8.64 9.14 -2.90
N PRO A 142 -8.94 10.34 -3.42
CA PRO A 142 -9.73 11.33 -2.70
C PRO A 142 -11.16 10.83 -2.53
N VAL A 143 -11.76 11.14 -1.38
CA VAL A 143 -13.17 10.86 -1.09
C VAL A 143 -13.87 12.15 -0.64
N ALA A 144 -15.19 12.19 -0.83
CA ALA A 144 -15.96 13.42 -0.62
C ALA A 144 -16.06 13.85 0.86
N SER A 145 -15.90 12.91 1.79
CA SER A 145 -16.07 13.19 3.23
C SER A 145 -15.14 12.33 4.08
N ALA A 146 -14.65 12.90 5.17
CA ALA A 146 -13.91 12.19 6.21
C ALA A 146 -14.82 11.55 7.27
N ALA A 147 -16.14 11.74 7.20
CA ALA A 147 -17.05 11.34 8.27
C ALA A 147 -17.17 9.82 8.42
N ASP A 148 -17.03 9.06 7.32
CA ASP A 148 -17.06 7.59 7.33
C ASP A 148 -16.07 7.04 6.30
N LEU A 149 -14.80 7.04 6.68
CA LEU A 149 -13.71 6.57 5.83
C LEU A 149 -13.77 5.06 5.57
N ALA A 150 -14.33 4.26 6.50
CA ALA A 150 -14.41 2.82 6.32
C ALA A 150 -15.42 2.47 5.22
N THR A 151 -16.61 3.08 5.23
CA THR A 151 -17.56 2.93 4.14
C THR A 151 -16.98 3.43 2.82
N ALA A 152 -16.38 4.64 2.81
CA ALA A 152 -15.79 5.20 1.60
C ALA A 152 -14.67 4.31 1.02
N ALA A 153 -13.82 3.72 1.88
CA ALA A 153 -12.76 2.81 1.45
C ALA A 153 -13.32 1.54 0.78
N LEU A 154 -14.35 0.95 1.37
CA LEU A 154 -15.01 -0.23 0.78
C LEU A 154 -15.74 0.11 -0.54
N GLU A 155 -16.41 1.25 -0.63
CA GLU A 155 -17.04 1.70 -1.87
C GLU A 155 -16.01 1.91 -2.98
N GLN A 156 -14.85 2.54 -2.66
CA GLN A 156 -13.76 2.71 -3.63
C GLN A 156 -13.14 1.37 -4.04
N LEU A 157 -13.01 0.41 -3.13
CA LEU A 157 -12.48 -0.92 -3.42
C LEU A 157 -13.43 -1.71 -4.34
N ILE A 158 -14.74 -1.68 -4.05
CA ILE A 158 -15.79 -2.33 -4.87
C ILE A 158 -15.88 -1.66 -6.24
N GLY A 159 -15.73 -0.33 -6.29
CA GLY A 159 -15.68 0.44 -7.55
C GLY A 159 -14.52 0.05 -8.48
N GLY A 160 -13.54 -0.66 -7.97
CA GLY A 160 -12.41 -1.19 -8.75
C GLY A 160 -11.42 -0.12 -9.21
N PRO A 161 -10.54 -0.43 -10.18
CA PRO A 161 -9.40 0.42 -10.54
C PRO A 161 -9.77 1.79 -11.12
N GLY A 162 -10.81 1.88 -11.91
CA GLY A 162 -11.17 3.11 -12.64
C GLY A 162 -10.06 3.56 -13.60
N GLY A 163 -10.41 3.79 -14.87
CA GLY A 163 -9.45 4.22 -15.89
C GLY A 163 -8.38 3.17 -16.25
N ASP A 164 -7.39 3.59 -17.03
CA ASP A 164 -6.32 2.74 -17.57
C ASP A 164 -5.14 2.59 -16.60
N SER A 165 -5.37 2.08 -15.41
CA SER A 165 -4.31 1.92 -14.41
C SER A 165 -3.49 0.64 -14.57
N GLY A 166 -3.92 -0.29 -15.44
CA GLY A 166 -3.34 -1.64 -15.53
C GLY A 166 -3.60 -2.53 -14.32
N LEU A 167 -4.43 -2.06 -13.38
CA LEU A 167 -4.84 -2.80 -12.19
C LEU A 167 -6.19 -3.47 -12.41
N GLU A 168 -6.43 -4.56 -11.70
CA GLU A 168 -7.65 -5.34 -11.75
C GLU A 168 -8.47 -5.20 -10.46
N ALA A 169 -9.79 -5.28 -10.58
CA ALA A 169 -10.67 -5.33 -9.43
C ALA A 169 -10.48 -6.64 -8.65
N VAL A 170 -10.48 -6.56 -7.34
CA VAL A 170 -10.38 -7.72 -6.44
C VAL A 170 -11.74 -8.16 -5.90
N VAL A 171 -12.73 -7.27 -5.94
CA VAL A 171 -14.09 -7.49 -5.47
C VAL A 171 -15.04 -7.29 -6.64
N PRO A 172 -16.03 -8.17 -6.86
CA PRO A 172 -17.03 -7.98 -7.90
C PRO A 172 -17.78 -6.66 -7.71
N ALA A 173 -18.02 -5.90 -8.78
CA ALA A 173 -18.74 -4.63 -8.72
C ALA A 173 -20.22 -4.77 -8.26
N THR A 174 -20.76 -6.00 -8.28
CA THR A 174 -22.10 -6.32 -7.76
C THR A 174 -22.13 -6.54 -6.25
N THR A 175 -20.95 -6.67 -5.61
CA THR A 175 -20.85 -6.85 -4.15
C THR A 175 -21.39 -5.63 -3.43
N ARG A 176 -22.15 -5.87 -2.36
CA ARG A 176 -22.65 -4.82 -1.45
C ARG A 176 -22.14 -5.05 -0.05
N VAL A 177 -21.93 -3.98 0.67
CA VAL A 177 -21.72 -3.98 2.12
C VAL A 177 -23.10 -4.00 2.77
N GLU A 178 -23.50 -5.14 3.33
CA GLU A 178 -24.81 -5.30 4.00
C GLU A 178 -24.77 -4.71 5.42
N LYS A 179 -23.61 -4.82 6.08
CA LYS A 179 -23.40 -4.24 7.40
C LYS A 179 -21.93 -3.84 7.59
N LEU A 180 -21.72 -2.68 8.18
CA LEU A 180 -20.41 -2.24 8.66
C LEU A 180 -20.57 -1.65 10.05
N SER A 181 -19.75 -2.06 10.99
CA SER A 181 -19.65 -1.45 12.31
C SER A 181 -18.21 -1.45 12.79
N ILE A 182 -17.84 -0.43 13.57
CA ILE A 182 -16.53 -0.32 14.20
C ILE A 182 -16.69 -0.57 15.70
N GLU A 183 -16.06 -1.62 16.21
CA GLU A 183 -16.09 -2.05 17.61
C GLU A 183 -14.69 -1.87 18.22
N GLY A 184 -14.48 -0.69 18.85
CA GLY A 184 -13.13 -0.28 19.28
C GLY A 184 -12.20 -0.08 18.10
N THR A 185 -11.22 -0.96 17.93
CA THR A 185 -10.29 -0.96 16.78
C THR A 185 -10.58 -2.07 15.77
N MET A 186 -11.74 -2.73 15.87
CA MET A 186 -12.15 -3.81 14.97
C MET A 186 -13.24 -3.34 14.02
N ALA A 187 -13.03 -3.52 12.72
CA ALA A 187 -14.09 -3.42 11.72
C ALA A 187 -14.80 -4.76 11.59
N VAL A 188 -16.14 -4.74 11.71
CA VAL A 188 -17.00 -5.91 11.47
C VAL A 188 -17.81 -5.64 10.23
N VAL A 189 -17.60 -6.44 9.18
CA VAL A 189 -18.20 -6.23 7.86
C VAL A 189 -18.92 -7.49 7.40
N ASP A 190 -20.18 -7.33 6.96
CA ASP A 190 -20.94 -8.35 6.27
C ASP A 190 -21.15 -7.95 4.81
N PHE A 191 -20.77 -8.83 3.90
CA PHE A 191 -20.92 -8.61 2.45
C PHE A 191 -22.06 -9.45 1.88
N SER A 192 -22.63 -9.00 0.76
CA SER A 192 -23.58 -9.79 -0.02
C SER A 192 -22.91 -11.06 -0.57
N SER A 193 -23.72 -12.06 -0.93
CA SER A 193 -23.27 -13.33 -1.49
C SER A 193 -22.45 -13.19 -2.79
N ASP A 194 -22.53 -12.05 -3.47
CA ASP A 194 -21.75 -11.77 -4.67
C ASP A 194 -20.24 -11.88 -4.43
N LEU A 195 -19.75 -11.54 -3.22
CA LEU A 195 -18.34 -11.67 -2.88
C LEU A 195 -17.87 -13.12 -2.93
N ALA A 196 -18.71 -14.09 -2.60
CA ALA A 196 -18.36 -15.52 -2.67
C ALA A 196 -18.11 -16.01 -4.11
N GLY A 197 -18.64 -15.29 -5.11
CA GLY A 197 -18.48 -15.62 -6.53
C GLY A 197 -17.15 -15.21 -7.14
N VAL A 198 -16.27 -14.52 -6.40
CA VAL A 198 -14.95 -14.10 -6.91
C VAL A 198 -14.01 -15.29 -7.06
N GLY A 199 -13.29 -15.37 -8.20
CA GLY A 199 -12.39 -16.50 -8.49
C GLY A 199 -11.21 -16.64 -7.49
N ASN A 200 -10.78 -15.53 -6.87
CA ASN A 200 -9.65 -15.47 -5.93
C ASN A 200 -10.13 -14.85 -4.60
N LEU A 201 -10.93 -15.59 -3.84
CA LEU A 201 -11.53 -15.10 -2.59
C LEU A 201 -10.49 -14.76 -1.52
N ASP A 202 -9.38 -15.48 -1.47
CA ASP A 202 -8.24 -15.20 -0.59
C ASP A 202 -7.59 -13.84 -0.89
N VAL A 203 -7.41 -13.49 -2.17
CA VAL A 203 -6.89 -12.19 -2.61
C VAL A 203 -7.90 -11.07 -2.28
N ALA A 204 -9.19 -11.30 -2.50
CA ALA A 204 -10.24 -10.34 -2.15
C ALA A 204 -10.27 -10.06 -0.64
N VAL A 205 -10.23 -11.11 0.18
CA VAL A 205 -10.18 -11.00 1.64
C VAL A 205 -8.93 -10.23 2.10
N ALA A 206 -7.75 -10.56 1.55
CA ALA A 206 -6.52 -9.86 1.87
C ALA A 206 -6.60 -8.37 1.50
N ALA A 207 -7.12 -8.04 0.33
CA ALA A 207 -7.30 -6.65 -0.11
C ALA A 207 -8.28 -5.87 0.79
N ILE A 208 -9.37 -6.49 1.23
CA ILE A 208 -10.32 -5.88 2.17
C ILE A 208 -9.65 -5.59 3.52
N ILE A 209 -8.89 -6.56 4.06
CA ILE A 209 -8.17 -6.39 5.33
C ILE A 209 -7.15 -5.26 5.21
N LEU A 210 -6.31 -5.28 4.17
CA LEU A 210 -5.30 -4.26 3.92
C LEU A 210 -5.95 -2.87 3.78
N THR A 211 -7.04 -2.76 3.02
CA THR A 211 -7.75 -1.50 2.80
C THR A 211 -8.31 -0.93 4.10
N LEU A 212 -8.96 -1.74 4.93
CA LEU A 212 -9.54 -1.26 6.19
C LEU A 212 -8.47 -0.96 7.24
N THR A 213 -7.39 -1.74 7.30
CA THR A 213 -6.29 -1.52 8.24
C THR A 213 -5.31 -0.41 7.83
N GLU A 214 -5.50 0.24 6.68
CA GLU A 214 -4.86 1.53 6.39
C GLU A 214 -5.47 2.67 7.21
N LEU A 215 -6.69 2.51 7.69
CA LEU A 215 -7.33 3.52 8.54
C LEU A 215 -6.74 3.46 9.96
N PRO A 216 -6.30 4.61 10.52
CA PRO A 216 -5.46 4.63 11.73
C PRO A 216 -6.15 4.07 12.97
N ASN A 217 -7.48 3.99 12.98
CA ASN A 217 -8.28 3.48 14.09
C ASN A 217 -8.72 2.02 13.93
N ILE A 218 -8.29 1.32 12.85
CA ILE A 218 -8.65 -0.06 12.57
C ILE A 218 -7.39 -0.91 12.49
N ASN A 219 -7.23 -1.88 13.38
CA ASN A 219 -6.09 -2.80 13.38
C ASN A 219 -6.48 -4.27 13.13
N ARG A 220 -7.78 -4.58 13.12
CA ARG A 220 -8.29 -5.93 12.85
C ARG A 220 -9.65 -5.86 12.17
N VAL A 221 -9.97 -6.91 11.42
CA VAL A 221 -11.17 -6.99 10.61
C VAL A 221 -11.85 -8.35 10.79
N LYS A 222 -13.15 -8.36 11.03
CA LYS A 222 -13.98 -9.56 11.02
C LYS A 222 -14.90 -9.50 9.81
N LEU A 223 -14.88 -10.55 8.98
CA LEU A 223 -15.62 -10.62 7.72
C LEU A 223 -16.63 -11.75 7.74
N THR A 224 -17.82 -11.48 7.20
CA THR A 224 -18.85 -12.46 6.89
C THR A 224 -19.41 -12.24 5.48
N ILE A 225 -20.05 -13.24 4.91
CA ILE A 225 -20.80 -13.16 3.65
C ILE A 225 -22.20 -13.69 3.90
N GLY A 226 -23.22 -12.82 3.77
CA GLY A 226 -24.62 -13.15 4.08
C GLY A 226 -24.80 -13.63 5.52
N GLY A 227 -24.07 -13.02 6.47
CA GLY A 227 -24.07 -13.41 7.87
C GLY A 227 -23.33 -14.72 8.20
N GLN A 228 -22.71 -15.37 7.22
CA GLN A 228 -22.01 -16.65 7.40
C GLN A 228 -20.48 -16.43 7.44
N VAL A 229 -19.80 -17.28 8.20
CA VAL A 229 -18.34 -17.31 8.28
C VAL A 229 -17.76 -17.71 6.92
N ILE A 230 -16.71 -17.03 6.50
CA ILE A 230 -16.05 -17.28 5.22
C ILE A 230 -15.17 -18.53 5.32
N GLN A 231 -15.30 -19.42 4.36
CA GLN A 231 -14.35 -20.52 4.11
C GLN A 231 -13.58 -20.21 2.83
N LEU A 232 -12.25 -20.16 2.95
CA LEU A 232 -11.35 -19.92 1.82
C LEU A 232 -11.18 -21.20 0.98
N PRO A 233 -10.73 -21.08 -0.29
CA PRO A 233 -10.53 -22.24 -1.18
C PRO A 233 -9.52 -23.27 -0.64
N ASP A 234 -8.57 -22.84 0.20
CA ASP A 234 -7.60 -23.72 0.86
C ASP A 234 -8.15 -24.46 2.10
N GLY A 235 -9.43 -24.25 2.42
CA GLY A 235 -10.14 -24.87 3.54
C GLY A 235 -10.06 -24.09 4.87
N ARG A 236 -9.28 -23.00 4.94
CA ARG A 236 -9.26 -22.14 6.15
C ARG A 236 -10.61 -21.48 6.39
N ILE A 237 -11.04 -21.47 7.63
CA ILE A 237 -12.29 -20.85 8.08
C ILE A 237 -11.95 -19.56 8.84
N LEU A 238 -12.52 -18.44 8.40
CA LEU A 238 -12.25 -17.12 8.97
C LEU A 238 -13.26 -16.78 10.09
N SER A 239 -13.24 -17.57 11.17
CA SER A 239 -14.13 -17.38 12.34
C SER A 239 -13.68 -16.25 13.26
N GLU A 240 -12.37 -16.01 13.33
CA GLU A 240 -11.75 -15.01 14.19
C GLU A 240 -11.42 -13.73 13.43
N PRO A 241 -11.33 -12.58 14.13
CA PRO A 241 -10.86 -11.35 13.53
C PRO A 241 -9.44 -11.49 12.99
N MET A 242 -9.19 -10.93 11.82
CA MET A 242 -7.90 -10.96 11.14
C MET A 242 -7.16 -9.64 11.35
N PHE A 243 -5.88 -9.71 11.60
CA PHE A 243 -4.97 -8.56 11.63
C PHE A 243 -4.40 -8.29 10.23
N ARG A 244 -3.80 -7.11 10.07
CA ARG A 244 -3.03 -6.80 8.88
C ARG A 244 -1.96 -7.87 8.67
N PRO A 245 -1.81 -8.44 7.46
CA PRO A 245 -0.73 -9.36 7.16
C PRO A 245 0.65 -8.69 7.37
N GLU A 246 1.63 -9.43 7.86
CA GLU A 246 3.02 -8.93 8.02
C GLU A 246 3.66 -8.52 6.69
N SER A 247 3.19 -9.08 5.58
CA SER A 247 3.62 -8.72 4.23
C SER A 247 2.40 -8.63 3.31
N THR A 248 2.31 -7.53 2.58
CA THR A 248 1.24 -7.31 1.57
C THR A 248 1.35 -8.32 0.43
N ASN A 249 2.58 -8.59 -0.01
CA ASN A 249 2.89 -9.51 -1.10
C ASN A 249 4.04 -10.41 -0.64
N PRO A 250 3.77 -11.57 -0.04
CA PRO A 250 4.83 -12.48 0.38
C PRO A 250 5.63 -12.92 -0.83
N LEU A 251 6.90 -12.51 -0.88
CA LEU A 251 7.84 -12.98 -1.89
C LEU A 251 8.17 -14.43 -1.60
N ALA A 252 7.88 -15.33 -2.52
CA ALA A 252 8.53 -16.64 -2.56
C ALA A 252 9.98 -16.38 -3.00
N LEU A 253 10.88 -16.21 -2.03
CA LEU A 253 12.32 -16.13 -2.24
C LEU A 253 12.89 -17.54 -2.41
#